data_6b685301d9256183db7026a5c10caee9
#
_entry.id   6b685301d9256183db7026a5c10caee9
#
_cell.length_a   1.000
_cell.length_b   1.000
_cell.length_c   1.000
_cell.angle_alpha   90.00
_cell.angle_beta   90.00
_cell.angle_gamma   90.00
#
_symmetry.space_group_name_H-M   'P 1'
#
loop_
_entity.id
_entity.type
_entity.pdbx_description
1 polymer ?
#
loop_
_entity_poly.entity_id
_entity_poly.type
_entity_poly.pdbx_seq_one_letter_code
_entity_poly.pdbx_strand_id
1 'polypeptide(L)'
;MIFLTLSLVLLTLVAYYINNRSLVSPSILFCGGMTIASFIAWINQKTWNLELDIRTLLVITLGAVEFILVGYITNFIFNIIYSRTRTQKMVPYNGIPEYINKRFRSVLLIQLIILCVAIFTIRQTTGISNLMSAINYINYIQNGFIKGQINLPSYFGIILLFNNAAGIMAGYVFLENIIVKRKFDFILFSNLLLGLATPLLTGARGDSIVFLIALTILGYFIVKEQNNWNSANTKYVVVGIIGVILFVFVFEWSASLVGRNMENSNLGEYISTYMGAEIANLNEFIKNRSFPIKGEIFGQQTFVTILPTLSRVFQFTLPDYKLDIPFQILNGHNTGNVATMYYSWLYDFGYMGIGILTIVVSSVGEVCYKFAKQSNGFRIIKLIYSYIGALIALSFFSNRFFENLNVNFLYMIILWIVLKYILFRREKNA
;
A
#
# COMPACT_ATOMS: atom_id res chain seq x y z
N MET A 1 7.90 -19.59 -16.29
CA MET A 1 7.03 -19.06 -15.20
C MET A 1 6.85 -20.02 -14.03
N ILE A 2 6.53 -21.32 -14.25
CA ILE A 2 6.26 -22.29 -13.17
C ILE A 2 7.37 -22.35 -12.11
N PHE A 3 8.64 -22.35 -12.48
CA PHE A 3 9.77 -22.37 -11.55
C PHE A 3 9.81 -21.13 -10.64
N LEU A 4 9.51 -19.94 -11.19
CA LEU A 4 9.41 -18.71 -10.41
C LEU A 4 8.28 -18.83 -9.38
N THR A 5 7.10 -19.28 -9.80
CA THR A 5 5.94 -19.42 -8.91
C THR A 5 6.22 -20.43 -7.79
N LEU A 6 6.76 -21.61 -8.11
CA LEU A 6 7.10 -22.62 -7.11
C LEU A 6 8.16 -22.12 -6.12
N SER A 7 9.19 -21.42 -6.60
CA SER A 7 10.22 -20.83 -5.74
C SER A 7 9.63 -19.80 -4.77
N LEU A 8 8.73 -18.92 -5.26
CA LEU A 8 8.08 -17.91 -4.43
C LEU A 8 7.08 -18.53 -3.43
N VAL A 9 6.36 -19.60 -3.79
CA VAL A 9 5.54 -20.37 -2.84
C VAL A 9 6.40 -20.93 -1.73
N LEU A 10 7.53 -21.56 -2.07
CA LEU A 10 8.47 -22.10 -1.07
C LEU A 10 9.01 -20.98 -0.16
N LEU A 11 9.45 -19.87 -0.73
CA LEU A 11 9.94 -18.71 0.03
C LEU A 11 8.86 -18.11 0.93
N THR A 12 7.61 -18.06 0.48
CA THR A 12 6.48 -17.62 1.32
C THR A 12 6.26 -18.55 2.50
N LEU A 13 6.36 -19.86 2.30
CA LEU A 13 6.27 -20.83 3.39
C LEU A 13 7.45 -20.69 4.36
N VAL A 14 8.67 -20.53 3.86
CA VAL A 14 9.87 -20.27 4.69
C VAL A 14 9.69 -19.00 5.53
N ALA A 15 9.25 -17.89 4.90
CA ALA A 15 8.94 -16.65 5.59
C ALA A 15 7.89 -16.85 6.70
N TYR A 16 6.86 -17.65 6.43
CA TYR A 16 5.79 -17.95 7.39
C TYR A 16 6.33 -18.67 8.64
N TYR A 17 7.19 -19.67 8.46
CA TYR A 17 7.78 -20.41 9.58
C TYR A 17 8.77 -19.55 10.37
N ILE A 18 9.66 -18.82 9.70
CA ILE A 18 10.65 -17.94 10.34
C ILE A 18 9.98 -16.85 11.18
N ASN A 19 8.85 -16.31 10.72
CA ASN A 19 8.13 -15.23 11.42
C ASN A 19 7.08 -15.71 12.43
N ASN A 20 7.27 -16.91 13.01
CA ASN A 20 6.35 -17.48 14.00
C ASN A 20 4.91 -17.52 13.52
N ARG A 21 4.71 -17.90 12.27
CA ARG A 21 3.40 -18.05 11.61
C ARG A 21 2.56 -16.77 11.62
N SER A 22 3.18 -15.59 11.60
CA SER A 22 2.44 -14.33 11.49
C SER A 22 2.16 -14.02 10.03
N LEU A 23 0.90 -13.86 9.64
CA LEU A 23 0.49 -13.57 8.27
C LEU A 23 0.78 -12.13 7.83
N VAL A 24 1.01 -11.24 8.77
CA VAL A 24 1.25 -9.82 8.48
C VAL A 24 2.70 -9.39 8.74
N SER A 25 3.66 -10.32 8.82
CA SER A 25 5.07 -9.94 8.84
C SER A 25 5.51 -9.39 7.48
N PRO A 26 6.45 -8.45 7.43
CA PRO A 26 6.88 -7.83 6.18
C PRO A 26 7.31 -8.84 5.11
N SER A 27 8.08 -9.85 5.50
CA SER A 27 8.56 -10.88 4.58
C SER A 27 7.42 -11.70 3.96
N ILE A 28 6.33 -11.98 4.72
CA ILE A 28 5.17 -12.69 4.20
C ILE A 28 4.35 -11.79 3.28
N LEU A 29 4.13 -10.53 3.66
CA LEU A 29 3.40 -9.58 2.83
C LEU A 29 4.10 -9.41 1.48
N PHE A 30 5.43 -9.28 1.50
CA PHE A 30 6.24 -9.16 0.29
C PHE A 30 6.19 -10.44 -0.57
N CYS A 31 6.60 -11.59 -0.01
CA CYS A 31 6.65 -12.85 -0.74
C CYS A 31 5.25 -13.30 -1.21
N GLY A 32 4.21 -13.10 -0.39
CA GLY A 32 2.83 -13.42 -0.73
C GLY A 32 2.32 -12.61 -1.92
N GLY A 33 2.58 -11.29 -1.95
CA GLY A 33 2.24 -10.43 -3.09
C GLY A 33 2.93 -10.89 -4.37
N MET A 34 4.26 -11.12 -4.31
CA MET A 34 5.02 -11.64 -5.46
C MET A 34 4.55 -13.03 -5.91
N THR A 35 4.15 -13.89 -4.96
CA THR A 35 3.63 -15.24 -5.28
C THR A 35 2.32 -15.13 -6.06
N ILE A 36 1.38 -14.29 -5.62
CA ILE A 36 0.10 -14.08 -6.30
C ILE A 36 0.34 -13.54 -7.72
N ALA A 37 1.20 -12.53 -7.86
CA ALA A 37 1.53 -11.95 -9.16
C ALA A 37 2.17 -12.97 -10.11
N SER A 38 3.13 -13.76 -9.62
CA SER A 38 3.78 -14.80 -10.43
C SER A 38 2.82 -15.92 -10.83
N PHE A 39 1.87 -16.28 -9.96
CA PHE A 39 0.85 -17.31 -10.25
C PHE A 39 -0.09 -16.82 -11.37
N ILE A 40 -0.54 -15.58 -11.32
CA ILE A 40 -1.40 -15.00 -12.35
C ILE A 40 -0.63 -14.84 -13.67
N ALA A 41 0.63 -14.41 -13.62
CA ALA A 41 1.50 -14.35 -14.79
C ALA A 41 1.73 -15.75 -15.40
N TRP A 42 1.84 -16.80 -14.58
CA TRP A 42 1.96 -18.17 -15.05
C TRP A 42 0.69 -18.66 -15.75
N ILE A 43 -0.49 -18.38 -15.21
CA ILE A 43 -1.77 -18.74 -15.88
C ILE A 43 -1.86 -18.07 -17.25
N ASN A 44 -1.40 -16.82 -17.38
CA ASN A 44 -1.45 -16.05 -18.63
C ASN A 44 -0.20 -16.23 -19.50
N GLN A 45 0.72 -17.14 -19.16
CA GLN A 45 1.98 -17.33 -19.88
C GLN A 45 1.79 -17.57 -21.38
N LYS A 46 0.80 -18.39 -21.76
CA LYS A 46 0.50 -18.68 -23.17
C LYS A 46 -0.14 -17.47 -23.86
N THR A 47 -1.08 -16.81 -23.20
CA THR A 47 -1.81 -15.64 -23.72
C THR A 47 -0.85 -14.50 -24.07
N TRP A 48 0.10 -14.23 -23.20
CA TRP A 48 1.09 -13.15 -23.38
C TRP A 48 2.35 -13.59 -24.14
N ASN A 49 2.45 -14.87 -24.54
CA ASN A 49 3.67 -15.47 -25.11
C ASN A 49 4.90 -15.18 -24.25
N LEU A 50 4.75 -15.33 -22.92
CA LEU A 50 5.74 -14.90 -21.93
C LEU A 50 6.84 -15.96 -21.75
N GLU A 51 8.05 -15.62 -22.20
CA GLU A 51 9.26 -16.37 -21.95
C GLU A 51 10.06 -15.69 -20.83
N LEU A 52 10.16 -16.35 -19.67
CA LEU A 52 10.86 -15.79 -18.53
C LEU A 52 12.37 -15.80 -18.73
N ASP A 53 12.96 -14.61 -18.73
CA ASP A 53 14.43 -14.44 -18.74
C ASP A 53 15.02 -14.90 -17.40
N ILE A 54 16.19 -15.56 -17.44
CA ILE A 54 16.87 -16.03 -16.25
C ILE A 54 17.23 -14.89 -15.28
N ARG A 55 17.56 -13.71 -15.81
CA ARG A 55 17.85 -12.52 -15.00
C ARG A 55 16.64 -12.06 -14.22
N THR A 56 15.44 -12.11 -14.81
CA THR A 56 14.18 -11.78 -14.13
C THR A 56 13.89 -12.78 -13.02
N LEU A 57 14.07 -14.08 -13.28
CA LEU A 57 13.95 -15.12 -12.28
C LEU A 57 14.90 -14.86 -11.11
N LEU A 58 16.17 -14.57 -11.38
CA LEU A 58 17.17 -14.29 -10.34
C LEU A 58 16.84 -13.03 -9.54
N VAL A 59 16.46 -11.94 -10.21
CA VAL A 59 16.09 -10.66 -9.55
C VAL A 59 14.98 -10.88 -8.54
N ILE A 60 13.90 -11.56 -8.95
CA ILE A 60 12.74 -11.73 -8.08
C ILE A 60 13.05 -12.73 -6.96
N THR A 61 13.68 -13.88 -7.28
CA THR A 61 13.95 -14.91 -6.26
C THR A 61 15.03 -14.50 -5.28
N LEU A 62 16.16 -13.95 -5.74
CA LEU A 62 17.23 -13.49 -4.86
C LEU A 62 16.78 -12.28 -4.03
N GLY A 63 16.02 -11.35 -4.62
CA GLY A 63 15.43 -10.24 -3.87
C GLY A 63 14.46 -10.72 -2.78
N ALA A 64 13.68 -11.78 -3.03
CA ALA A 64 12.82 -12.37 -2.01
C ALA A 64 13.62 -13.07 -0.90
N VAL A 65 14.67 -13.81 -1.25
CA VAL A 65 15.60 -14.42 -0.28
C VAL A 65 16.26 -13.34 0.57
N GLU A 66 16.78 -12.29 -0.05
CA GLU A 66 17.39 -11.16 0.65
C GLU A 66 16.39 -10.47 1.59
N PHE A 67 15.16 -10.25 1.15
CA PHE A 67 14.13 -9.65 1.97
C PHE A 67 13.86 -10.46 3.24
N ILE A 68 13.79 -11.79 3.12
CA ILE A 68 13.60 -12.72 4.26
C ILE A 68 14.82 -12.69 5.19
N LEU A 69 16.04 -12.78 4.63
CA LEU A 69 17.26 -12.80 5.42
C LEU A 69 17.48 -11.51 6.21
N VAL A 70 17.32 -10.36 5.55
CA VAL A 70 17.44 -9.06 6.20
C VAL A 70 16.37 -8.89 7.28
N GLY A 71 15.13 -9.30 7.01
CA GLY A 71 14.06 -9.31 8.01
C GLY A 71 14.41 -10.19 9.22
N TYR A 72 14.98 -11.38 9.00
CA TYR A 72 15.43 -12.26 10.06
C TYR A 72 16.56 -11.65 10.89
N ILE A 73 17.58 -11.09 10.24
CA ILE A 73 18.71 -10.43 10.90
C ILE A 73 18.23 -9.23 11.70
N THR A 74 17.39 -8.38 11.13
CA THR A 74 16.82 -7.21 11.81
C THR A 74 16.02 -7.64 13.05
N ASN A 75 15.22 -8.69 12.93
CA ASN A 75 14.49 -9.27 14.05
C ASN A 75 15.44 -9.82 15.14
N PHE A 76 16.51 -10.48 14.76
CA PHE A 76 17.50 -11.01 15.69
C PHE A 76 18.19 -9.85 16.45
N ILE A 77 18.67 -8.84 15.76
CA ILE A 77 19.30 -7.64 16.36
C ILE A 77 18.31 -6.93 17.29
N PHE A 78 17.06 -6.74 16.86
CA PHE A 78 16.04 -6.14 17.68
C PHE A 78 15.81 -6.90 18.98
N ASN A 79 15.75 -8.24 18.92
CA ASN A 79 15.57 -9.06 20.11
C ASN A 79 16.76 -8.95 21.07
N ILE A 80 17.99 -8.88 20.58
CA ILE A 80 19.19 -8.68 21.44
C ILE A 80 19.11 -7.35 22.17
N ILE A 81 18.78 -6.28 21.47
CA ILE A 81 18.73 -4.92 22.05
C ILE A 81 17.60 -4.81 23.08
N TYR A 82 16.42 -5.32 22.76
CA TYR A 82 15.22 -5.16 23.58
C TYR A 82 14.99 -6.25 24.63
N SER A 83 15.56 -7.47 24.48
CA SER A 83 15.41 -8.52 25.47
C SER A 83 16.11 -8.17 26.81
N ARG A 84 17.14 -7.33 26.77
CA ARG A 84 17.84 -6.84 27.98
C ARG A 84 16.99 -5.88 28.83
N THR A 85 15.91 -5.35 28.29
CA THR A 85 15.13 -4.27 28.94
C THR A 85 13.73 -4.68 29.40
N ARG A 86 13.24 -5.88 29.03
CA ARG A 86 11.85 -6.30 29.36
C ARG A 86 11.74 -7.80 29.59
N THR A 87 11.53 -8.20 30.82
CA THR A 87 10.75 -9.42 31.13
C THR A 87 9.34 -9.19 30.53
N GLN A 88 9.03 -9.83 29.43
CA GLN A 88 7.67 -9.80 28.83
C GLN A 88 6.69 -10.45 29.82
N LYS A 89 6.17 -9.68 30.79
CA LYS A 89 4.91 -10.05 31.42
C LYS A 89 3.83 -9.95 30.34
N MET A 90 3.10 -11.03 30.08
CA MET A 90 1.91 -10.99 29.25
C MET A 90 0.97 -9.93 29.83
N VAL A 91 0.89 -8.80 29.16
CA VAL A 91 -0.04 -7.74 29.53
C VAL A 91 -1.37 -8.09 28.89
N PRO A 92 -2.47 -8.21 29.66
CA PRO A 92 -3.77 -8.49 29.10
C PRO A 92 -4.13 -7.40 28.06
N TYR A 93 -4.93 -7.77 27.07
CA TYR A 93 -5.36 -6.84 26.04
C TYR A 93 -6.12 -5.65 26.66
N ASN A 94 -5.55 -4.47 26.53
CA ASN A 94 -6.10 -3.27 27.17
C ASN A 94 -7.23 -2.59 26.34
N GLY A 95 -7.48 -3.09 25.13
CA GLY A 95 -8.48 -2.48 24.24
C GLY A 95 -8.08 -1.12 23.68
N ILE A 96 -9.03 -0.48 23.03
CA ILE A 96 -8.94 0.93 22.63
C ILE A 96 -9.41 1.79 23.80
N PRO A 97 -8.71 2.91 24.15
CA PRO A 97 -9.14 3.85 25.15
C PRO A 97 -10.58 4.33 24.90
N GLU A 98 -11.29 4.70 25.96
CA GLU A 98 -12.64 5.21 25.81
C GLU A 98 -12.66 6.42 24.87
N TYR A 99 -13.44 6.30 23.79
CA TYR A 99 -13.55 7.35 22.79
C TYR A 99 -14.85 8.14 22.96
N ILE A 100 -14.87 9.37 22.46
CA ILE A 100 -16.00 10.27 22.62
C ILE A 100 -16.79 10.31 21.33
N ASN A 101 -17.92 9.60 21.27
CA ASN A 101 -18.79 9.51 20.08
C ASN A 101 -19.15 10.88 19.50
N LYS A 102 -19.40 11.89 20.35
CA LYS A 102 -19.69 13.26 19.90
C LYS A 102 -18.57 13.85 19.04
N ARG A 103 -17.31 13.53 19.37
CA ARG A 103 -16.14 14.01 18.62
C ARG A 103 -15.99 13.30 17.29
N PHE A 104 -16.31 11.99 17.20
CA PHE A 104 -16.38 11.30 15.91
C PHE A 104 -17.48 11.83 15.00
N ARG A 105 -18.63 12.29 15.55
CA ARG A 105 -19.65 13.01 14.77
C ARG A 105 -19.11 14.33 14.21
N SER A 106 -18.34 15.09 15.02
CA SER A 106 -17.70 16.33 14.52
C SER A 106 -16.69 16.05 13.42
N VAL A 107 -15.88 14.98 13.54
CA VAL A 107 -14.96 14.57 12.48
C VAL A 107 -15.71 14.17 11.21
N LEU A 108 -16.82 13.44 11.33
CA LEU A 108 -17.69 13.07 10.21
C LEU A 108 -18.21 14.32 9.46
N LEU A 109 -18.67 15.33 10.20
CA LEU A 109 -19.11 16.59 9.60
C LEU A 109 -17.98 17.30 8.85
N ILE A 110 -16.77 17.33 9.44
CA ILE A 110 -15.59 17.91 8.78
C ILE A 110 -15.26 17.11 7.51
N GLN A 111 -15.28 15.78 7.54
CA GLN A 111 -15.03 14.94 6.36
C GLN A 111 -16.07 15.18 5.25
N LEU A 112 -17.34 15.37 5.61
CA LEU A 112 -18.39 15.72 4.64
C LEU A 112 -18.17 17.11 4.00
N ILE A 113 -17.79 18.10 4.81
CA ILE A 113 -17.43 19.43 4.30
C ILE A 113 -16.25 19.32 3.35
N ILE A 114 -15.20 18.58 3.72
CA ILE A 114 -14.03 18.34 2.88
C ILE A 114 -14.45 17.69 1.55
N LEU A 115 -15.32 16.68 1.59
CA LEU A 115 -15.83 16.04 0.37
C LEU A 115 -16.55 17.03 -0.54
N CYS A 116 -17.42 17.88 0.01
CA CYS A 116 -18.11 18.91 -0.76
C CYS A 116 -17.11 19.92 -1.37
N VAL A 117 -16.15 20.39 -0.58
CA VAL A 117 -15.10 21.32 -1.05
C VAL A 117 -14.26 20.66 -2.16
N ALA A 118 -13.89 19.39 -2.00
CA ALA A 118 -13.10 18.65 -2.98
C ALA A 118 -13.87 18.50 -4.32
N ILE A 119 -15.16 18.14 -4.27
CA ILE A 119 -16.01 18.03 -5.46
C ILE A 119 -16.14 19.40 -6.16
N PHE A 120 -16.36 20.45 -5.39
CA PHE A 120 -16.44 21.81 -5.92
C PHE A 120 -15.14 22.22 -6.60
N THR A 121 -13.99 22.00 -5.93
CA THR A 121 -12.66 22.33 -6.47
C THR A 121 -12.39 21.58 -7.78
N ILE A 122 -12.70 20.28 -7.84
CA ILE A 122 -12.52 19.46 -9.05
C ILE A 122 -13.34 20.04 -10.21
N ARG A 123 -14.62 20.34 -9.98
CA ARG A 123 -15.50 20.90 -11.02
C ARG A 123 -15.01 22.27 -11.48
N GLN A 124 -14.63 23.14 -10.56
CA GLN A 124 -14.13 24.47 -10.88
C GLN A 124 -12.82 24.42 -11.69
N THR A 125 -11.89 23.54 -11.29
CA THR A 125 -10.57 23.45 -11.93
C THR A 125 -10.66 22.82 -13.33
N THR A 126 -11.56 21.85 -13.52
CA THR A 126 -11.73 21.15 -14.81
C THR A 126 -12.71 21.87 -15.74
N GLY A 127 -13.60 22.71 -15.22
CA GLY A 127 -14.72 23.30 -15.98
C GLY A 127 -15.82 22.29 -16.34
N ILE A 128 -15.74 21.04 -15.84
CA ILE A 128 -16.66 19.95 -16.17
C ILE A 128 -17.69 19.77 -15.06
N SER A 129 -18.97 19.89 -15.40
CA SER A 129 -20.09 19.79 -14.44
C SER A 129 -20.31 18.36 -13.91
N ASN A 130 -20.12 17.36 -14.77
CA ASN A 130 -20.22 15.95 -14.37
C ASN A 130 -18.97 15.52 -13.61
N LEU A 131 -19.13 15.11 -12.34
CA LEU A 131 -18.02 14.76 -11.47
C LEU A 131 -17.18 13.59 -12.04
N MET A 132 -17.83 12.60 -12.60
CA MET A 132 -17.17 11.41 -13.15
C MET A 132 -16.28 11.80 -14.34
N SER A 133 -16.82 12.60 -15.27
CA SER A 133 -16.07 13.11 -16.41
C SER A 133 -14.92 14.01 -15.97
N ALA A 134 -15.10 14.80 -14.91
CA ALA A 134 -14.06 15.66 -14.34
C ALA A 134 -12.91 14.83 -13.73
N ILE A 135 -13.21 13.77 -12.97
CA ILE A 135 -12.22 12.84 -12.39
C ILE A 135 -11.45 12.14 -13.52
N ASN A 136 -12.14 11.69 -14.57
CA ASN A 136 -11.51 11.07 -15.73
C ASN A 136 -10.56 12.02 -16.45
N TYR A 137 -10.98 13.26 -16.63
CA TYR A 137 -10.15 14.28 -17.26
C TYR A 137 -8.86 14.51 -16.46
N ILE A 138 -8.94 14.62 -15.13
CA ILE A 138 -7.77 14.70 -14.24
C ILE A 138 -6.86 13.49 -14.44
N ASN A 139 -7.43 12.28 -14.43
CA ASN A 139 -6.69 11.04 -14.58
C ASN A 139 -5.98 10.95 -15.94
N TYR A 140 -6.65 11.33 -17.03
CA TYR A 140 -6.05 11.34 -18.37
C TYR A 140 -4.88 12.31 -18.50
N ILE A 141 -4.97 13.49 -17.90
CA ILE A 141 -3.85 14.45 -17.88
C ILE A 141 -2.70 13.94 -17.02
N GLN A 142 -2.98 13.43 -15.82
CA GLN A 142 -1.95 12.92 -14.93
C GLN A 142 -1.19 11.72 -15.53
N ASN A 143 -1.87 10.88 -16.30
CA ASN A 143 -1.25 9.73 -16.99
C ASN A 143 -0.67 10.10 -18.36
N GLY A 144 -0.74 11.36 -18.77
CA GLY A 144 -0.15 11.84 -20.03
C GLY A 144 -0.91 11.45 -21.30
N PHE A 145 -2.15 10.95 -21.20
CA PHE A 145 -3.00 10.64 -22.36
C PHE A 145 -3.51 11.92 -23.07
N ILE A 146 -3.67 13.01 -22.33
CA ILE A 146 -4.07 14.31 -22.85
C ILE A 146 -3.00 15.32 -22.46
N LYS A 147 -2.53 16.12 -23.42
CA LYS A 147 -1.64 17.26 -23.14
C LYS A 147 -2.42 18.34 -22.39
N GLY A 148 -1.97 18.68 -21.21
CA GLY A 148 -2.57 19.73 -20.38
C GLY A 148 -1.90 19.79 -19.01
N GLN A 149 -2.15 20.89 -18.30
CA GLN A 149 -1.77 21.03 -16.90
C GLN A 149 -3.02 21.32 -16.08
N ILE A 150 -3.24 20.54 -15.03
CA ILE A 150 -4.28 20.83 -14.05
C ILE A 150 -3.59 21.32 -12.78
N ASN A 151 -3.80 22.61 -12.47
CA ASN A 151 -3.28 23.23 -11.27
C ASN A 151 -4.32 23.13 -10.15
N LEU A 152 -4.31 22.03 -9.42
CA LEU A 152 -5.11 21.91 -8.20
C LEU A 152 -4.50 22.80 -7.11
N PRO A 153 -5.33 23.50 -6.32
CA PRO A 153 -4.85 24.33 -5.21
C PRO A 153 -4.04 23.52 -4.20
N SER A 154 -3.01 24.13 -3.58
CA SER A 154 -2.12 23.47 -2.64
C SER A 154 -2.84 22.84 -1.44
N TYR A 155 -3.95 23.41 -0.99
CA TYR A 155 -4.75 22.87 0.11
C TYR A 155 -5.45 21.56 -0.24
N PHE A 156 -5.68 21.29 -1.53
CA PHE A 156 -6.47 20.14 -1.99
C PHE A 156 -5.90 18.81 -1.50
N GLY A 157 -4.60 18.59 -1.67
CA GLY A 157 -3.94 17.38 -1.18
C GLY A 157 -4.03 17.22 0.35
N ILE A 158 -3.91 18.33 1.09
CA ILE A 158 -3.93 18.32 2.56
C ILE A 158 -5.31 17.93 3.11
N ILE A 159 -6.40 18.46 2.52
CA ILE A 159 -7.76 18.12 2.96
C ILE A 159 -8.12 16.66 2.65
N LEU A 160 -7.69 16.14 1.50
CA LEU A 160 -7.88 14.73 1.17
C LEU A 160 -7.09 13.81 2.12
N LEU A 161 -5.88 14.23 2.48
CA LEU A 161 -5.05 13.50 3.44
C LEU A 161 -5.70 13.43 4.83
N PHE A 162 -6.34 14.52 5.28
CA PHE A 162 -7.12 14.51 6.53
C PHE A 162 -8.23 13.46 6.49
N ASN A 163 -9.02 13.40 5.41
CA ASN A 163 -10.08 12.41 5.27
C ASN A 163 -9.55 10.98 5.31
N ASN A 164 -8.43 10.72 4.63
CA ASN A 164 -7.80 9.42 4.63
C ASN A 164 -7.30 9.04 6.05
N ALA A 165 -6.56 9.92 6.72
CA ALA A 165 -6.05 9.69 8.06
C ALA A 165 -7.17 9.46 9.09
N ALA A 166 -8.23 10.28 9.05
CA ALA A 166 -9.39 10.16 9.92
C ALA A 166 -10.16 8.85 9.66
N GLY A 167 -10.29 8.48 8.39
CA GLY A 167 -10.93 7.22 7.98
C GLY A 167 -10.20 5.98 8.49
N ILE A 168 -8.85 5.91 8.37
CA ILE A 168 -8.05 4.79 8.90
C ILE A 168 -8.19 4.70 10.42
N MET A 169 -8.14 5.84 11.12
CA MET A 169 -8.30 5.87 12.58
C MET A 169 -9.69 5.42 13.01
N ALA A 170 -10.75 5.92 12.38
CA ALA A 170 -12.12 5.50 12.64
C ALA A 170 -12.31 4.01 12.32
N GLY A 171 -11.69 3.54 11.22
CA GLY A 171 -11.68 2.14 10.82
C GLY A 171 -11.04 1.23 11.88
N TYR A 172 -9.94 1.67 12.52
CA TYR A 172 -9.34 0.91 13.61
C TYR A 172 -10.29 0.77 14.80
N VAL A 173 -10.94 1.86 15.22
CA VAL A 173 -11.93 1.83 16.31
C VAL A 173 -13.16 1.00 15.95
N PHE A 174 -13.62 1.11 14.69
CA PHE A 174 -14.73 0.33 14.16
C PHE A 174 -14.44 -1.16 14.17
N LEU A 175 -13.26 -1.58 13.71
CA LEU A 175 -12.82 -2.98 13.73
C LEU A 175 -12.80 -3.54 15.16
N GLU A 176 -12.30 -2.77 16.13
CA GLU A 176 -12.34 -3.21 17.52
C GLU A 176 -13.78 -3.36 18.02
N ASN A 177 -14.65 -2.40 17.73
CA ASN A 177 -16.05 -2.50 18.15
C ASN A 177 -16.72 -3.76 17.57
N ILE A 178 -16.45 -4.11 16.30
CA ILE A 178 -16.99 -5.32 15.67
C ILE A 178 -16.35 -6.59 16.25
N ILE A 179 -15.03 -6.63 16.34
CA ILE A 179 -14.29 -7.84 16.70
C ILE A 179 -14.43 -8.15 18.20
N VAL A 180 -14.25 -7.11 19.04
CA VAL A 180 -14.18 -7.26 20.50
C VAL A 180 -15.54 -7.07 21.15
N LYS A 181 -16.19 -5.94 20.89
CA LYS A 181 -17.42 -5.52 21.56
C LYS A 181 -18.69 -6.06 20.90
N ARG A 182 -18.57 -6.64 19.69
CA ARG A 182 -19.69 -7.15 18.88
C ARG A 182 -20.77 -6.09 18.62
N LYS A 183 -20.37 -4.82 18.47
CA LYS A 183 -21.25 -3.68 18.23
C LYS A 183 -20.92 -3.02 16.91
N PHE A 184 -21.95 -2.77 16.09
CA PHE A 184 -21.84 -1.96 14.88
C PHE A 184 -22.06 -0.49 15.26
N ASP A 185 -21.16 0.38 14.86
CA ASP A 185 -21.25 1.83 15.04
C ASP A 185 -21.31 2.52 13.67
N PHE A 186 -22.48 3.04 13.32
CA PHE A 186 -22.72 3.68 12.03
C PHE A 186 -21.87 4.93 11.81
N ILE A 187 -21.56 5.69 12.88
CA ILE A 187 -20.75 6.91 12.76
C ILE A 187 -19.32 6.57 12.39
N LEU A 188 -18.74 5.57 13.05
CA LEU A 188 -17.38 5.09 12.74
C LEU A 188 -17.32 4.48 11.35
N PHE A 189 -18.32 3.71 10.96
CA PHE A 189 -18.42 3.14 9.61
C PHE A 189 -18.51 4.23 8.53
N SER A 190 -19.29 5.29 8.76
CA SER A 190 -19.40 6.41 7.83
C SER A 190 -18.09 7.18 7.70
N ASN A 191 -17.37 7.44 8.81
CA ASN A 191 -16.03 8.04 8.77
C ASN A 191 -15.05 7.20 7.95
N LEU A 192 -15.07 5.86 8.16
CA LEU A 192 -14.25 4.92 7.40
C LEU A 192 -14.57 4.99 5.90
N LEU A 193 -15.85 4.95 5.51
CA LEU A 193 -16.27 5.01 4.11
C LEU A 193 -15.85 6.30 3.43
N LEU A 194 -15.97 7.45 4.10
CA LEU A 194 -15.51 8.73 3.55
C LEU A 194 -13.99 8.75 3.35
N GLY A 195 -13.22 8.19 4.28
CA GLY A 195 -11.78 8.05 4.12
C GLY A 195 -11.39 7.16 2.95
N LEU A 196 -12.10 6.04 2.76
CA LEU A 196 -11.88 5.10 1.67
C LEU A 196 -12.26 5.68 0.29
N ALA A 197 -13.34 6.46 0.23
CA ALA A 197 -13.83 7.05 -1.00
C ALA A 197 -13.00 8.26 -1.47
N THR A 198 -12.34 8.95 -0.55
CA THR A 198 -11.62 10.20 -0.85
C THR A 198 -10.54 10.05 -1.93
N PRO A 199 -9.66 9.04 -1.94
CA PRO A 199 -8.66 8.86 -3.00
C PRO A 199 -9.26 8.68 -4.40
N LEU A 200 -10.49 8.17 -4.50
CA LEU A 200 -11.18 7.99 -5.78
C LEU A 200 -11.48 9.32 -6.48
N LEU A 201 -11.57 10.43 -5.74
CA LEU A 201 -11.79 11.77 -6.31
C LEU A 201 -10.63 12.25 -7.20
N THR A 202 -9.44 11.69 -7.03
CA THR A 202 -8.27 11.98 -7.87
C THR A 202 -7.99 10.86 -8.88
N GLY A 203 -8.85 9.86 -8.96
CA GLY A 203 -8.61 8.66 -9.78
C GLY A 203 -7.55 7.70 -9.19
N ALA A 204 -7.02 7.99 -8.00
CA ALA A 204 -5.97 7.21 -7.32
C ALA A 204 -6.55 5.98 -6.60
N ARG A 205 -7.00 4.97 -7.35
CA ARG A 205 -7.55 3.73 -6.79
C ARG A 205 -6.54 2.96 -5.94
N GLY A 206 -5.26 3.08 -6.26
CA GLY A 206 -4.19 2.42 -5.52
C GLY A 206 -4.17 2.78 -4.03
N ASP A 207 -4.48 4.03 -3.67
CA ASP A 207 -4.49 4.49 -2.29
C ASP A 207 -5.69 3.93 -1.50
N SER A 208 -6.83 3.70 -2.16
CA SER A 208 -7.96 2.99 -1.56
C SER A 208 -7.62 1.52 -1.26
N ILE A 209 -6.78 0.90 -2.10
CA ILE A 209 -6.25 -0.45 -1.86
C ILE A 209 -5.33 -0.48 -0.64
N VAL A 210 -4.38 0.45 -0.57
CA VAL A 210 -3.50 0.62 0.61
C VAL A 210 -4.33 0.77 1.88
N PHE A 211 -5.38 1.59 1.83
CA PHE A 211 -6.32 1.79 2.95
C PHE A 211 -6.97 0.47 3.39
N LEU A 212 -7.50 -0.34 2.47
CA LEU A 212 -8.16 -1.61 2.79
C LEU A 212 -7.17 -2.65 3.35
N ILE A 213 -5.98 -2.76 2.76
CA ILE A 213 -4.94 -3.67 3.26
C ILE A 213 -4.49 -3.23 4.66
N ALA A 214 -4.32 -1.92 4.89
CA ALA A 214 -3.96 -1.40 6.20
C ALA A 214 -5.02 -1.74 7.26
N LEU A 215 -6.31 -1.62 6.95
CA LEU A 215 -7.40 -2.05 7.85
C LEU A 215 -7.37 -3.55 8.12
N THR A 216 -7.07 -4.36 7.10
CA THR A 216 -6.94 -5.82 7.27
C THR A 216 -5.80 -6.18 8.23
N ILE A 217 -4.66 -5.51 8.10
CA ILE A 217 -3.52 -5.67 9.02
C ILE A 217 -3.90 -5.25 10.45
N LEU A 218 -4.61 -4.13 10.62
CA LEU A 218 -5.10 -3.67 11.93
C LEU A 218 -6.07 -4.67 12.56
N GLY A 219 -7.02 -5.20 11.78
CA GLY A 219 -7.94 -6.23 12.23
C GLY A 219 -7.21 -7.50 12.69
N TYR A 220 -6.18 -7.91 11.94
CA TYR A 220 -5.34 -9.04 12.32
C TYR A 220 -4.63 -8.81 13.67
N PHE A 221 -4.06 -7.62 13.90
CA PHE A 221 -3.46 -7.28 15.19
C PHE A 221 -4.47 -7.38 16.33
N ILE A 222 -5.67 -6.79 16.20
CA ILE A 222 -6.70 -6.81 17.23
C ILE A 222 -7.02 -8.27 17.63
N VAL A 223 -7.24 -9.12 16.63
CA VAL A 223 -7.61 -10.52 16.90
C VAL A 223 -6.44 -11.31 17.53
N LYS A 224 -5.21 -11.12 17.05
CA LYS A 224 -4.04 -11.80 17.60
C LYS A 224 -3.73 -11.37 19.03
N GLU A 225 -3.88 -10.09 19.34
CA GLU A 225 -3.69 -9.58 20.69
C GLU A 225 -4.73 -10.12 21.67
N GLN A 226 -6.00 -10.18 21.27
CA GLN A 226 -7.06 -10.80 22.11
C GLN A 226 -6.74 -12.25 22.48
N ASN A 227 -6.10 -12.99 21.58
CA ASN A 227 -5.76 -14.38 21.76
C ASN A 227 -4.29 -14.61 22.19
N ASN A 228 -3.63 -13.58 22.72
CA ASN A 228 -2.22 -13.62 23.13
C ASN A 228 -1.30 -14.24 22.06
N TRP A 229 -1.57 -13.97 20.78
CA TRP A 229 -0.88 -14.50 19.60
C TRP A 229 -0.94 -16.02 19.42
N ASN A 230 -1.74 -16.75 20.21
CA ASN A 230 -1.86 -18.21 20.21
C ASN A 230 -2.95 -18.76 19.27
N SER A 231 -3.77 -17.88 18.67
CA SER A 231 -4.86 -18.32 17.80
C SER A 231 -4.36 -18.92 16.49
N ALA A 232 -5.05 -19.97 16.00
CA ALA A 232 -4.81 -20.53 14.68
C ALA A 232 -5.09 -19.50 13.58
N ASN A 233 -4.31 -19.58 12.49
CA ASN A 233 -4.41 -18.64 11.36
C ASN A 233 -5.50 -19.03 10.34
N THR A 234 -6.06 -20.23 10.40
CA THR A 234 -6.94 -20.78 9.36
C THR A 234 -8.14 -19.88 9.06
N LYS A 235 -8.83 -19.38 10.10
CA LYS A 235 -9.94 -18.43 9.91
C LYS A 235 -9.51 -17.16 9.18
N TYR A 236 -8.32 -16.65 9.48
CA TYR A 236 -7.82 -15.41 8.90
C TYR A 236 -7.38 -15.58 7.45
N VAL A 237 -6.86 -16.76 7.10
CA VAL A 237 -6.57 -17.11 5.71
C VAL A 237 -7.87 -17.11 4.91
N VAL A 238 -8.92 -17.76 5.40
CA VAL A 238 -10.23 -17.80 4.73
C VAL A 238 -10.83 -16.39 4.61
N VAL A 239 -10.83 -15.61 5.70
CA VAL A 239 -11.32 -14.22 5.66
C VAL A 239 -10.47 -13.36 4.72
N GLY A 240 -9.16 -13.57 4.69
CA GLY A 240 -8.25 -12.89 3.75
C GLY A 240 -8.56 -13.22 2.29
N ILE A 241 -8.81 -14.49 1.97
CA ILE A 241 -9.20 -14.92 0.61
C ILE A 241 -10.53 -14.30 0.21
N ILE A 242 -11.55 -14.35 1.10
CA ILE A 242 -12.84 -13.69 0.85
C ILE A 242 -12.65 -12.18 0.67
N GLY A 243 -11.78 -11.56 1.49
CA GLY A 243 -11.44 -10.14 1.38
C GLY A 243 -10.80 -9.78 0.04
N VAL A 244 -9.90 -10.63 -0.47
CA VAL A 244 -9.29 -10.44 -1.80
C VAL A 244 -10.33 -10.57 -2.90
N ILE A 245 -11.23 -11.56 -2.82
CA ILE A 245 -12.31 -11.74 -3.80
C ILE A 245 -13.24 -10.53 -3.81
N LEU A 246 -13.72 -10.11 -2.64
CA LEU A 246 -14.56 -8.91 -2.51
C LEU A 246 -13.83 -7.65 -3.00
N PHE A 247 -12.54 -7.56 -2.70
CA PHE A 247 -11.70 -6.48 -3.17
C PHE A 247 -11.65 -6.40 -4.70
N VAL A 248 -11.47 -7.53 -5.38
CA VAL A 248 -11.47 -7.60 -6.84
C VAL A 248 -12.78 -7.06 -7.41
N PHE A 249 -13.93 -7.49 -6.86
CA PHE A 249 -15.24 -6.99 -7.27
C PHE A 249 -15.41 -5.47 -7.03
N VAL A 250 -15.01 -4.99 -5.86
CA VAL A 250 -15.07 -3.54 -5.53
C VAL A 250 -14.13 -2.74 -6.43
N PHE A 251 -12.96 -3.27 -6.73
CA PHE A 251 -11.98 -2.63 -7.60
C PHE A 251 -12.47 -2.52 -9.05
N GLU A 252 -13.13 -3.56 -9.55
CA GLU A 252 -13.77 -3.54 -10.87
C GLU A 252 -14.94 -2.56 -10.89
N TRP A 253 -15.85 -2.67 -9.92
CA TRP A 253 -16.97 -1.73 -9.80
C TRP A 253 -16.50 -0.28 -9.72
N SER A 254 -15.43 0.00 -8.99
CA SER A 254 -14.83 1.34 -8.91
C SER A 254 -14.20 1.81 -10.23
N ALA A 255 -13.84 0.91 -11.15
CA ALA A 255 -13.33 1.28 -12.47
C ALA A 255 -14.40 1.97 -13.31
N SER A 256 -15.65 1.50 -13.24
CA SER A 256 -16.80 2.13 -13.88
C SER A 256 -17.09 3.53 -13.30
N LEU A 257 -16.88 3.69 -11.97
CA LEU A 257 -17.00 4.98 -11.29
C LEU A 257 -15.93 6.00 -11.70
N VAL A 258 -14.80 5.57 -12.20
CA VAL A 258 -13.71 6.42 -12.71
C VAL A 258 -13.74 6.51 -14.25
N GLY A 259 -14.87 6.04 -14.89
CA GLY A 259 -15.16 6.17 -16.33
C GLY A 259 -14.19 5.45 -17.25
N ARG A 260 -13.54 4.40 -16.77
CA ARG A 260 -12.83 3.48 -17.64
C ARG A 260 -13.86 2.55 -18.28
N ASN A 261 -14.15 2.78 -19.56
CA ASN A 261 -15.05 1.92 -20.33
C ASN A 261 -14.47 0.51 -20.40
N MET A 262 -15.18 -0.40 -19.72
CA MET A 262 -14.87 -1.83 -19.69
C MET A 262 -15.62 -2.61 -20.77
N GLU A 263 -16.22 -1.91 -21.76
CA GLU A 263 -17.14 -2.48 -22.73
C GLU A 263 -16.58 -3.65 -23.56
N ASN A 264 -15.24 -3.85 -23.54
CA ASN A 264 -14.57 -4.92 -24.31
C ASN A 264 -13.57 -5.77 -23.50
N SER A 265 -13.45 -5.62 -22.18
CA SER A 265 -12.51 -6.43 -21.38
C SER A 265 -13.23 -7.41 -20.46
N ASN A 266 -12.87 -8.69 -20.56
CA ASN A 266 -13.33 -9.70 -19.60
C ASN A 266 -12.71 -9.43 -18.22
N LEU A 267 -13.48 -9.66 -17.14
CA LEU A 267 -13.02 -9.54 -15.74
C LEU A 267 -11.65 -10.21 -15.50
N GLY A 268 -11.46 -11.40 -16.08
CA GLY A 268 -10.22 -12.15 -15.97
C GLY A 268 -9.02 -11.44 -16.61
N GLU A 269 -9.20 -10.79 -17.74
CA GLU A 269 -8.16 -10.02 -18.43
C GLU A 269 -7.79 -8.78 -17.62
N TYR A 270 -8.79 -8.10 -17.06
CA TYR A 270 -8.58 -6.94 -16.19
C TYR A 270 -7.79 -7.29 -14.92
N ILE A 271 -8.17 -8.37 -14.22
CA ILE A 271 -7.45 -8.86 -13.04
C ILE A 271 -6.01 -9.23 -13.42
N SER A 272 -5.84 -9.94 -14.55
CA SER A 272 -4.53 -10.36 -15.03
C SER A 272 -3.60 -9.18 -15.30
N THR A 273 -4.13 -8.08 -15.86
CA THR A 273 -3.38 -6.85 -16.13
C THR A 273 -2.92 -6.15 -14.85
N TYR A 274 -3.68 -6.23 -13.74
CA TYR A 274 -3.35 -5.53 -12.49
C TYR A 274 -2.70 -6.41 -11.41
N MET A 275 -2.59 -7.72 -11.62
CA MET A 275 -2.05 -8.64 -10.62
C MET A 275 -1.05 -9.65 -11.18
N GLY A 276 -0.66 -9.55 -12.44
CA GLY A 276 0.26 -10.50 -13.07
C GLY A 276 1.12 -9.89 -14.17
N ALA A 277 0.60 -8.87 -14.87
CA ALA A 277 1.33 -8.23 -15.96
C ALA A 277 2.59 -7.50 -15.48
N GLU A 278 2.67 -7.14 -14.22
CA GLU A 278 3.84 -6.51 -13.61
C GLU A 278 5.10 -7.37 -13.75
N ILE A 279 4.95 -8.69 -13.61
CA ILE A 279 6.05 -9.65 -13.79
C ILE A 279 6.43 -9.72 -15.27
N ALA A 280 5.44 -9.73 -16.17
CA ALA A 280 5.66 -9.78 -17.61
C ALA A 280 6.36 -8.50 -18.09
N ASN A 281 5.90 -7.33 -17.65
CA ASN A 281 6.48 -6.04 -18.01
C ASN A 281 7.90 -5.87 -17.45
N LEU A 282 8.17 -6.32 -16.20
CA LEU A 282 9.52 -6.35 -15.66
C LEU A 282 10.42 -7.27 -16.49
N ASN A 283 9.92 -8.42 -16.93
CA ASN A 283 10.67 -9.36 -17.75
C ASN A 283 11.07 -8.74 -19.09
N GLU A 284 10.15 -8.09 -19.79
CA GLU A 284 10.45 -7.40 -21.04
C GLU A 284 11.43 -6.23 -20.84
N PHE A 285 11.31 -5.51 -19.74
CA PHE A 285 12.25 -4.46 -19.38
C PHE A 285 13.66 -5.00 -19.18
N ILE A 286 13.82 -6.12 -18.46
CA ILE A 286 15.13 -6.77 -18.21
C ILE A 286 15.70 -7.36 -19.50
N LYS A 287 14.87 -7.96 -20.36
CA LYS A 287 15.32 -8.51 -21.65
C LYS A 287 15.94 -7.45 -22.56
N ASN A 288 15.33 -6.28 -22.60
CA ASN A 288 15.56 -5.30 -23.66
C ASN A 288 16.46 -4.12 -23.25
N ARG A 289 16.95 -4.09 -22.00
CA ARG A 289 17.72 -2.94 -21.49
C ARG A 289 18.98 -3.35 -20.73
N SER A 290 19.93 -2.43 -20.68
CA SER A 290 21.12 -2.49 -19.82
C SER A 290 20.91 -1.56 -18.64
N PHE A 291 21.43 -1.90 -17.46
CA PHE A 291 21.19 -1.18 -16.23
C PHE A 291 22.48 -0.73 -15.54
N PRO A 292 22.48 0.42 -14.82
CA PRO A 292 21.38 1.40 -14.73
C PRO A 292 21.15 2.16 -16.04
N ILE A 293 19.94 2.70 -16.21
CA ILE A 293 19.65 3.63 -17.29
C ILE A 293 20.14 5.01 -16.83
N LYS A 294 20.90 5.69 -17.68
CA LYS A 294 21.39 7.04 -17.35
C LYS A 294 20.20 8.00 -17.32
N GLY A 295 19.79 8.38 -16.12
CA GLY A 295 18.81 9.43 -15.88
C GLY A 295 19.47 10.81 -15.75
N GLU A 296 18.70 11.87 -15.85
CA GLU A 296 19.18 13.26 -15.66
C GLU A 296 19.39 13.58 -14.17
N ILE A 297 18.71 12.85 -13.29
CA ILE A 297 18.74 13.07 -11.84
C ILE A 297 18.94 11.74 -11.13
N PHE A 298 19.73 11.75 -10.07
CA PHE A 298 19.93 10.59 -9.20
C PHE A 298 18.63 10.13 -8.57
N GLY A 299 18.22 8.89 -8.84
CA GLY A 299 17.02 8.28 -8.26
C GLY A 299 15.71 8.83 -8.79
N GLN A 300 15.68 9.33 -10.02
CA GLN A 300 14.49 10.00 -10.59
C GLN A 300 13.24 9.12 -10.64
N GLN A 301 13.38 7.82 -10.86
CA GLN A 301 12.26 6.88 -10.89
C GLN A 301 11.93 6.33 -9.49
N THR A 302 12.96 6.06 -8.70
CA THR A 302 12.83 5.51 -7.35
C THR A 302 12.23 6.51 -6.36
N PHE A 303 12.70 7.76 -6.42
CA PHE A 303 12.35 8.81 -5.44
C PHE A 303 11.46 9.91 -6.03
N VAL A 304 10.67 9.58 -7.05
CA VAL A 304 9.84 10.52 -7.82
C VAL A 304 8.97 11.43 -6.95
N THR A 305 8.44 10.96 -5.84
CA THR A 305 7.59 11.76 -4.92
C THR A 305 8.38 12.52 -3.86
N ILE A 306 9.61 12.09 -3.58
CA ILE A 306 10.51 12.69 -2.57
C ILE A 306 11.28 13.86 -3.20
N LEU A 307 11.74 13.69 -4.44
CA LEU A 307 12.56 14.67 -5.15
C LEU A 307 11.96 16.08 -5.21
N PRO A 308 10.65 16.28 -5.50
CA PRO A 308 10.06 17.63 -5.49
C PRO A 308 10.14 18.32 -4.13
N THR A 309 10.11 17.54 -3.04
CA THR A 309 10.29 18.10 -1.70
C THR A 309 11.73 18.46 -1.42
N LEU A 310 12.67 17.58 -1.78
CA LEU A 310 14.10 17.86 -1.65
C LEU A 310 14.52 19.07 -2.47
N SER A 311 14.01 19.19 -3.71
CA SER A 311 14.24 20.34 -4.56
C SER A 311 13.82 21.67 -3.90
N ARG A 312 12.65 21.71 -3.25
CA ARG A 312 12.18 22.91 -2.52
C ARG A 312 13.05 23.23 -1.31
N VAL A 313 13.48 22.20 -0.56
CA VAL A 313 14.27 22.38 0.65
C VAL A 313 15.70 22.80 0.32
N PHE A 314 16.31 22.17 -0.67
CA PHE A 314 17.71 22.40 -1.05
C PHE A 314 17.87 23.36 -2.25
N GLN A 315 16.77 23.94 -2.75
CA GLN A 315 16.75 24.97 -3.81
C GLN A 315 17.47 24.56 -5.10
N PHE A 316 17.40 23.29 -5.49
CA PHE A 316 17.88 22.86 -6.80
C PHE A 316 16.74 22.72 -7.81
N THR A 317 17.03 22.96 -9.08
CA THR A 317 16.04 22.84 -10.15
C THR A 317 15.87 21.37 -10.52
N LEU A 318 14.61 20.91 -10.56
CA LEU A 318 14.26 19.63 -11.14
C LEU A 318 13.86 19.84 -12.59
N PRO A 319 14.47 19.13 -13.55
CA PRO A 319 13.95 19.09 -14.90
C PRO A 319 12.57 18.41 -14.91
N ASP A 320 11.74 18.75 -15.90
CA ASP A 320 10.47 18.06 -16.14
C ASP A 320 10.75 16.63 -16.60
N TYR A 321 10.58 15.68 -15.69
CA TYR A 321 10.65 14.27 -16.03
C TYR A 321 9.37 13.56 -15.58
N LYS A 322 8.96 12.55 -16.32
CA LYS A 322 7.85 11.66 -15.97
C LYS A 322 8.39 10.27 -15.67
N LEU A 323 7.64 9.50 -14.89
CA LEU A 323 7.88 8.07 -14.77
C LEU A 323 7.87 7.43 -16.16
N ASP A 324 9.03 6.93 -16.59
CA ASP A 324 9.19 6.27 -17.89
C ASP A 324 8.75 4.79 -17.78
N ILE A 325 7.47 4.57 -17.52
CA ILE A 325 6.86 3.25 -17.61
C ILE A 325 5.92 3.26 -18.81
N PRO A 326 6.39 2.85 -20.00
CA PRO A 326 5.57 2.84 -21.19
C PRO A 326 4.48 1.78 -21.07
N PHE A 327 3.32 2.04 -21.70
CA PHE A 327 2.30 1.01 -21.88
C PHE A 327 2.85 -0.13 -22.71
N GLN A 328 2.75 -1.34 -22.19
CA GLN A 328 3.22 -2.56 -22.84
C GLN A 328 2.05 -3.29 -23.52
N ILE A 329 2.33 -3.87 -24.67
CA ILE A 329 1.43 -4.77 -25.38
C ILE A 329 2.21 -6.06 -25.64
N LEU A 330 1.78 -7.16 -25.04
CA LEU A 330 2.39 -8.46 -25.19
C LEU A 330 1.44 -9.38 -25.97
N ASN A 331 1.89 -9.88 -27.11
CA ASN A 331 1.11 -10.73 -27.99
C ASN A 331 -0.31 -10.19 -28.31
N GLY A 332 -0.42 -8.87 -28.56
CA GLY A 332 -1.70 -8.19 -28.82
C GLY A 332 -2.55 -7.86 -27.60
N HIS A 333 -2.16 -8.27 -26.41
CA HIS A 333 -2.85 -7.97 -25.15
C HIS A 333 -2.21 -6.77 -24.44
N ASN A 334 -3.03 -5.83 -23.99
CA ASN A 334 -2.57 -4.69 -23.23
C ASN A 334 -2.20 -5.11 -21.80
N THR A 335 -0.92 -5.08 -21.46
CA THR A 335 -0.40 -5.38 -20.11
C THR A 335 -0.17 -4.12 -19.26
N GLY A 336 -0.60 -2.96 -19.75
CA GLY A 336 -0.57 -1.70 -19.01
C GLY A 336 0.84 -1.12 -18.85
N ASN A 337 0.96 -0.17 -17.94
CA ASN A 337 2.20 0.52 -17.57
C ASN A 337 2.60 0.21 -16.12
N VAL A 338 2.36 -0.99 -15.67
CA VAL A 338 2.68 -1.47 -14.31
C VAL A 338 3.90 -2.38 -14.36
N ALA A 339 4.74 -2.28 -13.35
CA ALA A 339 5.88 -3.17 -13.17
C ALA A 339 6.19 -3.25 -11.67
N THR A 340 6.86 -4.32 -11.22
CA THR A 340 7.19 -4.49 -9.80
C THR A 340 8.05 -3.35 -9.28
N MET A 341 8.23 -3.26 -7.96
CA MET A 341 9.11 -2.26 -7.35
C MET A 341 10.55 -2.28 -7.90
N TYR A 342 11.00 -3.42 -8.41
CA TYR A 342 12.34 -3.59 -8.97
C TYR A 342 12.58 -2.79 -10.25
N TYR A 343 11.52 -2.41 -10.98
CA TYR A 343 11.63 -1.60 -12.18
C TYR A 343 12.36 -0.28 -11.92
N SER A 344 11.86 0.52 -10.98
CA SER A 344 12.44 1.82 -10.63
C SER A 344 13.87 1.69 -10.11
N TRP A 345 14.13 0.64 -9.32
CA TRP A 345 15.44 0.40 -8.72
C TRP A 345 16.48 -0.04 -9.74
N LEU A 346 16.10 -0.91 -10.69
CA LEU A 346 16.93 -1.27 -11.82
C LEU A 346 17.21 -0.07 -12.72
N TYR A 347 16.17 0.74 -12.99
CA TYR A 347 16.29 1.93 -13.83
C TYR A 347 17.37 2.86 -13.30
N ASP A 348 17.29 3.26 -12.03
CA ASP A 348 18.15 4.28 -11.43
C ASP A 348 19.51 3.74 -11.00
N PHE A 349 19.57 2.53 -10.43
CA PHE A 349 20.74 2.02 -9.70
C PHE A 349 21.21 0.65 -10.15
N GLY A 350 20.53 0.03 -11.12
CA GLY A 350 20.85 -1.31 -11.59
C GLY A 350 20.67 -2.38 -10.51
N TYR A 351 21.36 -3.50 -10.68
CA TYR A 351 21.26 -4.64 -9.75
C TYR A 351 21.75 -4.32 -8.33
N MET A 352 22.71 -3.41 -8.18
CA MET A 352 23.15 -2.93 -6.86
C MET A 352 22.03 -2.22 -6.11
N GLY A 353 21.19 -1.47 -6.85
CA GLY A 353 20.03 -0.80 -6.28
C GLY A 353 19.02 -1.78 -5.69
N ILE A 354 18.79 -2.92 -6.34
CA ILE A 354 17.91 -3.96 -5.81
C ILE A 354 18.39 -4.40 -4.42
N GLY A 355 19.66 -4.78 -4.27
CA GLY A 355 20.19 -5.21 -2.97
C GLY A 355 20.06 -4.12 -1.91
N ILE A 356 20.60 -2.92 -2.15
CA ILE A 356 20.59 -1.84 -1.15
C ILE A 356 19.16 -1.44 -0.75
N LEU A 357 18.26 -1.29 -1.71
CA LEU A 357 16.89 -0.83 -1.43
C LEU A 357 16.04 -1.94 -0.81
N THR A 358 16.28 -3.22 -1.14
CA THR A 358 15.66 -4.36 -0.45
C THR A 358 16.04 -4.37 1.04
N ILE A 359 17.33 -4.14 1.37
CA ILE A 359 17.78 -4.02 2.77
C ILE A 359 17.00 -2.90 3.48
N VAL A 360 16.87 -1.73 2.87
CA VAL A 360 16.15 -0.60 3.47
C VAL A 360 14.69 -0.94 3.73
N VAL A 361 13.97 -1.43 2.71
CA VAL A 361 12.54 -1.72 2.82
C VAL A 361 12.27 -2.82 3.84
N SER A 362 13.05 -3.91 3.79
CA SER A 362 12.91 -5.02 4.73
C SER A 362 13.21 -4.59 6.17
N SER A 363 14.31 -3.85 6.41
CA SER A 363 14.70 -3.39 7.75
C SER A 363 13.67 -2.44 8.35
N VAL A 364 13.22 -1.43 7.60
CA VAL A 364 12.18 -0.48 8.07
C VAL A 364 10.88 -1.21 8.37
N GLY A 365 10.46 -2.09 7.46
CA GLY A 365 9.25 -2.89 7.64
C GLY A 365 9.31 -3.74 8.92
N GLU A 366 10.42 -4.46 9.13
CA GLU A 366 10.58 -5.36 10.27
C GLU A 366 10.66 -4.60 11.61
N VAL A 367 11.38 -3.47 11.66
CA VAL A 367 11.44 -2.61 12.86
C VAL A 367 10.04 -2.09 13.22
N CYS A 368 9.30 -1.55 12.26
CA CYS A 368 7.94 -1.06 12.49
C CYS A 368 6.99 -2.21 12.92
N TYR A 369 7.11 -3.38 12.30
CA TYR A 369 6.35 -4.57 12.67
C TYR A 369 6.59 -4.99 14.12
N LYS A 370 7.86 -5.02 14.54
CA LYS A 370 8.24 -5.41 15.91
C LYS A 370 7.69 -4.46 16.95
N PHE A 371 7.83 -3.16 16.72
CA PHE A 371 7.24 -2.15 17.62
C PHE A 371 5.71 -2.26 17.67
N ALA A 372 5.05 -2.49 16.52
CA ALA A 372 3.62 -2.69 16.47
C ALA A 372 3.19 -3.95 17.23
N LYS A 373 3.90 -5.08 17.04
CA LYS A 373 3.64 -6.36 17.70
C LYS A 373 3.86 -6.31 19.21
N GLN A 374 4.88 -5.58 19.68
CA GLN A 374 5.17 -5.45 21.11
C GLN A 374 4.25 -4.44 21.82
N SER A 375 3.52 -3.62 21.06
CA SER A 375 2.57 -2.67 21.62
C SER A 375 1.24 -3.36 21.93
N ASN A 376 0.58 -2.98 23.02
CA ASN A 376 -0.72 -3.51 23.41
C ASN A 376 -1.80 -2.42 23.30
N GLY A 377 -3.01 -2.82 22.89
CA GLY A 377 -4.13 -1.92 22.69
C GLY A 377 -3.90 -0.90 21.57
N PHE A 378 -4.54 0.27 21.67
CA PHE A 378 -4.43 1.34 20.67
C PHE A 378 -3.07 2.05 20.73
N ARG A 379 -2.30 1.93 19.64
CA ARG A 379 -1.01 2.63 19.50
C ARG A 379 -0.84 3.15 18.07
N ILE A 380 -0.30 4.36 17.94
CA ILE A 380 -0.01 4.99 16.64
C ILE A 380 0.93 4.13 15.77
N ILE A 381 1.89 3.44 16.40
CA ILE A 381 2.81 2.56 15.68
C ILE A 381 2.09 1.44 14.90
N LYS A 382 0.90 0.99 15.33
CA LYS A 382 0.10 0.02 14.58
C LYS A 382 -0.50 0.64 13.32
N LEU A 383 -0.94 1.91 13.38
CA LEU A 383 -1.39 2.66 12.21
C LEU A 383 -0.22 2.84 11.22
N ILE A 384 0.95 3.24 11.72
CA ILE A 384 2.16 3.39 10.92
C ILE A 384 2.52 2.06 10.25
N TYR A 385 2.61 0.98 11.03
CA TYR A 385 2.97 -0.31 10.48
C TYR A 385 1.91 -0.85 9.51
N SER A 386 0.62 -0.70 9.81
CA SER A 386 -0.43 -1.19 8.91
C SER A 386 -0.35 -0.51 7.53
N TYR A 387 -0.02 0.77 7.49
CA TYR A 387 0.20 1.50 6.24
C TYR A 387 1.48 1.02 5.54
N ILE A 388 2.62 0.96 6.22
CA ILE A 388 3.88 0.43 5.67
C ILE A 388 3.72 -1.01 5.19
N GLY A 389 3.06 -1.86 5.97
CA GLY A 389 2.79 -3.25 5.60
C GLY A 389 1.93 -3.35 4.33
N ALA A 390 0.95 -2.46 4.15
CA ALA A 390 0.16 -2.40 2.93
C ALA A 390 1.02 -2.00 1.71
N LEU A 391 1.94 -1.05 1.87
CA LEU A 391 2.88 -0.67 0.81
C LEU A 391 3.81 -1.84 0.43
N ILE A 392 4.31 -2.58 1.42
CA ILE A 392 5.14 -3.77 1.20
C ILE A 392 4.34 -4.88 0.50
N ALA A 393 3.09 -5.11 0.89
CA ALA A 393 2.22 -6.08 0.22
C ALA A 393 2.01 -5.78 -1.26
N LEU A 394 1.99 -4.48 -1.63
CA LEU A 394 1.83 -4.01 -3.01
C LEU A 394 3.15 -3.83 -3.78
N SER A 395 4.28 -4.30 -3.25
CA SER A 395 5.58 -4.21 -3.93
C SER A 395 5.64 -4.97 -5.26
N PHE A 396 4.74 -5.94 -5.45
CA PHE A 396 4.58 -6.62 -6.75
C PHE A 396 4.00 -5.70 -7.82
N PHE A 397 3.22 -4.68 -7.42
CA PHE A 397 2.51 -3.80 -8.34
C PHE A 397 3.34 -2.59 -8.79
N SER A 398 4.07 -1.95 -7.87
CA SER A 398 4.98 -0.83 -8.16
C SER A 398 5.89 -0.55 -6.96
N ASN A 399 6.73 0.49 -7.08
CA ASN A 399 7.60 0.99 -6.00
C ASN A 399 6.80 1.75 -4.91
N ARG A 400 5.68 1.16 -4.44
CA ARG A 400 4.75 1.79 -3.50
C ARG A 400 5.39 2.30 -2.23
N PHE A 401 6.43 1.62 -1.76
CA PHE A 401 7.13 2.03 -0.55
C PHE A 401 7.71 3.45 -0.68
N PHE A 402 8.58 3.71 -1.66
CA PHE A 402 9.18 5.03 -1.83
C PHE A 402 8.23 6.04 -2.48
N GLU A 403 7.25 5.62 -3.25
CA GLU A 403 6.20 6.49 -3.78
C GLU A 403 5.36 7.12 -2.67
N ASN A 404 5.10 6.41 -1.58
CA ASN A 404 4.18 6.84 -0.52
C ASN A 404 4.88 7.27 0.77
N LEU A 405 6.13 6.85 1.04
CA LEU A 405 6.90 7.36 2.19
C LEU A 405 7.51 8.73 1.89
N ASN A 406 6.65 9.70 1.72
CA ASN A 406 6.96 11.09 1.42
C ASN A 406 6.46 12.01 2.55
N VAL A 407 6.49 13.32 2.33
CA VAL A 407 6.04 14.33 3.31
C VAL A 407 4.57 14.16 3.69
N ASN A 408 3.72 13.70 2.76
CA ASN A 408 2.31 13.45 3.06
C ASN A 408 2.15 12.34 4.11
N PHE A 409 3.01 11.33 4.09
CA PHE A 409 3.01 10.29 5.12
C PHE A 409 3.39 10.86 6.50
N LEU A 410 4.35 11.77 6.56
CA LEU A 410 4.68 12.46 7.82
C LEU A 410 3.49 13.29 8.33
N TYR A 411 2.83 14.03 7.45
CA TYR A 411 1.59 14.75 7.81
C TYR A 411 0.50 13.79 8.31
N MET A 412 0.36 12.62 7.69
CA MET A 412 -0.60 11.61 8.13
C MET A 412 -0.29 11.10 9.54
N ILE A 413 0.98 10.87 9.88
CA ILE A 413 1.40 10.52 11.25
C ILE A 413 1.05 11.63 12.24
N ILE A 414 1.35 12.89 11.90
CA ILE A 414 0.99 14.05 12.74
C ILE A 414 -0.53 14.11 12.94
N LEU A 415 -1.31 13.92 11.87
CA LEU A 415 -2.78 13.88 11.96
C LEU A 415 -3.26 12.76 12.88
N TRP A 416 -2.70 11.55 12.80
CA TRP A 416 -3.04 10.47 13.72
C TRP A 416 -2.70 10.81 15.18
N ILE A 417 -1.58 11.48 15.45
CA ILE A 417 -1.23 11.93 16.80
C ILE A 417 -2.25 12.96 17.28
N VAL A 418 -2.56 13.98 16.48
CA VAL A 418 -3.54 15.03 16.81
C VAL A 418 -4.93 14.42 17.04
N LEU A 419 -5.40 13.59 16.10
CA LEU A 419 -6.69 12.92 16.19
C LEU A 419 -6.79 12.03 17.44
N LYS A 420 -5.70 11.35 17.82
CA LYS A 420 -5.66 10.58 19.07
C LYS A 420 -5.97 11.45 20.27
N TYR A 421 -5.32 12.63 20.40
CA TYR A 421 -5.56 13.55 21.52
C TYR A 421 -6.97 14.16 21.50
N ILE A 422 -7.53 14.35 20.32
CA ILE A 422 -8.87 14.94 20.17
C ILE A 422 -9.96 13.88 20.44
N LEU A 423 -9.85 12.68 19.91
CA LEU A 423 -10.93 11.69 19.86
C LEU A 423 -11.07 10.87 21.14
N PHE A 424 -9.95 10.61 21.84
CA PHE A 424 -9.95 9.76 23.01
C PHE A 424 -9.91 10.57 24.32
N ARG A 425 -10.46 10.00 25.38
CA ARG A 425 -10.29 10.55 26.72
C ARG A 425 -8.85 10.40 27.16
N ARG A 426 -8.30 11.41 27.84
CA ARG A 426 -6.99 11.26 28.49
C ARG A 426 -7.11 10.15 29.52
N GLU A 427 -6.24 9.14 29.44
CA GLU A 427 -6.04 8.22 30.53
C GLU A 427 -5.66 9.08 31.76
N LYS A 428 -6.52 9.09 32.81
CA LYS A 428 -6.07 9.58 34.10
C LYS A 428 -4.95 8.65 34.51
N ASN A 429 -3.73 9.19 34.63
CA ASN A 429 -2.60 8.46 35.20
C ASN A 429 -3.07 7.88 36.54
N ALA A 430 -3.26 6.56 36.59
CA ALA A 430 -3.47 5.81 37.81
C ALA A 430 -2.11 5.43 38.38
#